data_e11ce9b196e1c13510396f720ee70263
#
_entry.id   e11ce9b196e1c13510396f720ee70263
#
_cell.length_a   1.000
_cell.length_b   1.000
_cell.length_c   1.000
_cell.angle_alpha   90.00
_cell.angle_beta   90.00
_cell.angle_gamma   90.00
#
_symmetry.space_group_name_H-M   'P 1'
#
loop_
_entity.id
_entity.type
_entity.pdbx_description
1 polymer ?
#
loop_
_entity_poly.entity_id
_entity_poly.type
_entity_poly.pdbx_seq_one_letter_code
_entity_poly.pdbx_strand_id
1 'polypeptide(L)'
;MLAYHNDPTQKDAILAKLSAHRLADELVKGHYWENGKGCAVGCTIESGNHAEYEHRFGIPRILARLEDRIFEGPPNGSAKEWPEQFMGAIRPGADLSMVWPRFALWLLTEELPQFVKKKTTKAALSEVGALYREWCETAKNPEAHRWMKARKNASAAAAAAAAAAARGKAYQRFAAKLVELLEAA
;
A
#
# COMPACT_ATOMS: atom_id res chain seq x y z
N MET A 1 16.69 4.21 -1.00
CA MET A 1 16.57 3.51 -2.32
C MET A 1 15.67 4.37 -3.17
N LEU A 2 16.05 4.66 -4.42
CA LEU A 2 15.27 5.55 -5.29
C LEU A 2 14.36 4.72 -6.20
N ALA A 3 13.11 5.16 -6.36
CA ALA A 3 12.13 4.51 -7.20
C ALA A 3 12.62 4.41 -8.65
N TYR A 4 12.35 3.26 -9.27
CA TYR A 4 12.81 2.89 -10.60
C TYR A 4 14.32 3.05 -10.80
N HIS A 5 15.10 3.04 -9.70
CA HIS A 5 16.55 3.31 -9.74
C HIS A 5 16.89 4.63 -10.48
N ASN A 6 15.97 5.59 -10.46
CA ASN A 6 16.04 6.85 -11.20
C ASN A 6 16.06 6.68 -12.73
N ASP A 7 15.50 5.59 -13.25
CA ASP A 7 15.43 5.30 -14.70
C ASP A 7 13.98 5.42 -15.21
N PRO A 8 13.65 6.47 -15.98
CA PRO A 8 12.32 6.62 -16.58
C PRO A 8 11.93 5.47 -17.52
N THR A 9 12.89 4.86 -18.21
CA THR A 9 12.61 3.77 -19.17
C THR A 9 12.08 2.53 -18.45
N GLN A 10 12.52 2.30 -17.22
CA GLN A 10 12.02 1.22 -16.37
C GLN A 10 10.54 1.43 -16.01
N LYS A 11 10.16 2.68 -15.70
CA LYS A 11 8.76 3.04 -15.45
C LYS A 11 7.90 2.81 -16.68
N ASP A 12 8.33 3.29 -17.84
CA ASP A 12 7.59 3.15 -19.09
C ASP A 12 7.39 1.68 -19.47
N ALA A 13 8.44 0.86 -19.32
CA ALA A 13 8.37 -0.57 -19.59
C ALA A 13 7.36 -1.30 -18.68
N ILE A 14 7.33 -0.98 -17.39
CA ILE A 14 6.38 -1.63 -16.47
C ILE A 14 4.94 -1.18 -16.72
N LEU A 15 4.71 0.09 -17.05
CA LEU A 15 3.38 0.59 -17.39
C LEU A 15 2.85 -0.05 -18.67
N ALA A 16 3.69 -0.18 -19.70
CA ALA A 16 3.33 -0.87 -20.94
C ALA A 16 2.97 -2.34 -20.68
N LYS A 17 3.74 -3.04 -19.83
CA LYS A 17 3.47 -4.43 -19.43
C LYS A 17 2.14 -4.56 -18.69
N LEU A 18 1.86 -3.72 -17.72
CA LEU A 18 0.61 -3.74 -16.94
C LEU A 18 -0.59 -3.45 -17.83
N SER A 19 -0.46 -2.49 -18.75
CA SER A 19 -1.50 -2.20 -19.74
C SER A 19 -1.79 -3.41 -20.63
N ALA A 20 -0.75 -4.14 -21.07
CA ALA A 20 -0.92 -5.37 -21.86
C ALA A 20 -1.66 -6.44 -21.06
N HIS A 21 -1.29 -6.70 -19.80
CA HIS A 21 -1.99 -7.65 -18.92
C HIS A 21 -3.45 -7.26 -18.69
N ARG A 22 -3.73 -5.97 -18.52
CA ARG A 22 -5.11 -5.49 -18.36
C ARG A 22 -5.95 -5.71 -19.63
N LEU A 23 -5.41 -5.39 -20.78
CA LEU A 23 -6.08 -5.59 -22.07
C LEU A 23 -6.31 -7.07 -22.40
N ALA A 24 -5.41 -7.96 -21.99
CA ALA A 24 -5.53 -9.41 -22.16
C ALA A 24 -6.43 -10.08 -21.09
N ASP A 25 -7.02 -9.33 -20.17
CA ASP A 25 -7.83 -9.85 -19.05
C ASP A 25 -7.08 -10.82 -18.14
N GLU A 26 -5.80 -10.55 -17.89
CA GLU A 26 -4.89 -11.39 -17.11
C GLU A 26 -4.78 -10.94 -15.64
N LEU A 27 -5.31 -9.75 -15.29
CA LEU A 27 -5.38 -9.26 -13.93
C LEU A 27 -6.55 -9.94 -13.19
N VAL A 28 -6.21 -10.89 -12.31
CA VAL A 28 -7.16 -11.72 -11.56
C VAL A 28 -6.86 -11.66 -10.06
N LYS A 29 -7.89 -11.73 -9.24
CA LYS A 29 -7.77 -11.74 -7.78
C LYS A 29 -7.54 -13.14 -7.24
N GLY A 30 -6.91 -13.21 -6.05
CA GLY A 30 -6.75 -14.47 -5.32
C GLY A 30 -5.60 -15.34 -5.81
N HIS A 31 -4.88 -14.95 -6.85
CA HIS A 31 -3.73 -15.68 -7.38
C HIS A 31 -2.55 -14.74 -7.57
N TYR A 32 -1.37 -15.07 -7.04
CA TYR A 32 -0.20 -14.22 -7.26
C TYR A 32 0.24 -14.24 -8.71
N TRP A 33 0.66 -15.39 -9.21
CA TRP A 33 1.09 -15.55 -10.60
C TRP A 33 0.99 -17.02 -11.03
N GLU A 34 0.18 -17.30 -12.04
CA GLU A 34 0.01 -18.65 -12.58
C GLU A 34 -0.45 -18.58 -14.05
N ASN A 35 0.21 -19.32 -14.94
CA ASN A 35 -0.18 -19.45 -16.36
C ASN A 35 -0.40 -18.09 -17.07
N GLY A 36 0.45 -17.10 -16.82
CA GLY A 36 0.37 -15.78 -17.44
C GLY A 36 -0.65 -14.83 -16.80
N LYS A 37 -1.32 -15.20 -15.69
CA LYS A 37 -2.32 -14.42 -14.99
C LYS A 37 -1.94 -14.22 -13.53
N GLY A 38 -2.37 -13.11 -12.93
CA GLY A 38 -2.09 -12.86 -11.52
C GLY A 38 -2.76 -11.63 -10.95
N CYS A 39 -2.54 -11.39 -9.65
CA CYS A 39 -2.91 -10.14 -8.99
C CYS A 39 -2.04 -8.97 -9.48
N ALA A 40 -2.24 -7.78 -8.92
CA ALA A 40 -1.43 -6.60 -9.23
C ALA A 40 0.08 -6.89 -9.18
N VAL A 41 0.55 -7.43 -8.05
CA VAL A 41 1.97 -7.81 -7.87
C VAL A 41 2.38 -8.90 -8.84
N GLY A 42 1.55 -9.93 -9.02
CA GLY A 42 1.83 -11.03 -9.94
C GLY A 42 2.09 -10.57 -11.36
N CYS A 43 1.22 -9.75 -11.91
CA CYS A 43 1.40 -9.19 -13.26
C CYS A 43 2.58 -8.21 -13.36
N THR A 44 2.92 -7.52 -12.27
CA THR A 44 4.07 -6.60 -12.25
C THR A 44 5.40 -7.34 -12.31
N ILE A 45 5.58 -8.40 -11.51
CA ILE A 45 6.89 -9.09 -11.36
C ILE A 45 6.92 -10.53 -11.84
N GLU A 46 5.80 -11.08 -12.32
CA GLU A 46 5.64 -12.49 -12.70
C GLU A 46 6.05 -13.47 -11.58
N SER A 47 5.71 -13.08 -10.34
CA SER A 47 6.09 -13.77 -9.11
C SER A 47 5.14 -13.38 -7.97
N GLY A 48 5.06 -14.22 -6.93
CA GLY A 48 4.39 -13.88 -5.66
C GLY A 48 5.31 -13.22 -4.62
N ASN A 49 6.58 -12.99 -4.95
CA ASN A 49 7.56 -12.47 -3.99
C ASN A 49 7.60 -10.94 -3.97
N HIS A 50 6.81 -10.31 -3.10
CA HIS A 50 6.77 -8.85 -2.94
C HIS A 50 8.14 -8.18 -2.67
N ALA A 51 9.14 -8.93 -2.20
CA ALA A 51 10.49 -8.38 -1.98
C ALA A 51 11.19 -8.02 -3.29
N GLU A 52 10.75 -8.59 -4.42
CA GLU A 52 11.31 -8.26 -5.72
C GLU A 52 11.05 -6.81 -6.15
N TYR A 53 10.01 -6.15 -5.60
CA TYR A 53 9.77 -4.72 -5.82
C TYR A 53 10.95 -3.84 -5.37
N GLU A 54 11.57 -4.18 -4.24
CA GLU A 54 12.75 -3.45 -3.76
C GLU A 54 13.94 -3.63 -4.70
N HIS A 55 14.16 -4.88 -5.12
CA HIS A 55 15.29 -5.19 -5.98
C HIS A 55 15.09 -4.67 -7.42
N ARG A 56 13.92 -4.90 -8.00
CA ARG A 56 13.66 -4.56 -9.41
C ARG A 56 13.36 -3.08 -9.64
N PHE A 57 12.65 -2.44 -8.69
CA PHE A 57 12.10 -1.10 -8.91
C PHE A 57 12.49 -0.08 -7.84
N GLY A 58 13.26 -0.45 -6.82
CA GLY A 58 13.53 0.45 -5.72
C GLY A 58 12.27 0.85 -4.90
N ILE A 59 11.18 0.11 -5.03
CA ILE A 59 9.92 0.35 -4.34
C ILE A 59 9.88 -0.50 -3.07
N PRO A 60 9.70 0.10 -1.86
CA PRO A 60 9.66 -0.64 -0.61
C PRO A 60 8.60 -1.76 -0.61
N ARG A 61 8.99 -2.95 -0.15
CA ARG A 61 8.11 -4.13 -0.09
C ARG A 61 6.78 -3.88 0.62
N ILE A 62 6.75 -2.98 1.60
CA ILE A 62 5.51 -2.63 2.29
C ILE A 62 4.50 -1.95 1.35
N LEU A 63 4.98 -1.17 0.38
CA LEU A 63 4.12 -0.52 -0.62
C LEU A 63 3.60 -1.54 -1.64
N ALA A 64 4.41 -2.52 -2.04
CA ALA A 64 3.93 -3.63 -2.87
C ALA A 64 2.82 -4.44 -2.18
N ARG A 65 2.95 -4.69 -0.87
CA ARG A 65 1.89 -5.34 -0.07
C ARG A 65 0.63 -4.49 0.04
N LEU A 66 0.78 -3.19 0.12
CA LEU A 66 -0.34 -2.26 0.18
C LEU A 66 -1.05 -2.17 -1.17
N GLU A 67 -0.29 -2.15 -2.26
CA GLU A 67 -0.82 -2.25 -3.63
C GLU A 67 -1.69 -3.50 -3.81
N ASP A 68 -1.13 -4.66 -3.47
CA ASP A 68 -1.82 -5.95 -3.55
C ASP A 68 -3.11 -5.95 -2.69
N ARG A 69 -3.02 -5.46 -1.46
CA ARG A 69 -4.18 -5.38 -0.57
C ARG A 69 -5.28 -4.46 -1.08
N ILE A 70 -4.93 -3.36 -1.72
CA ILE A 70 -5.89 -2.44 -2.34
C ILE A 70 -6.48 -3.08 -3.59
N PHE A 71 -5.70 -3.79 -4.40
CA PHE A 71 -6.18 -4.54 -5.56
C PHE A 71 -7.25 -5.57 -5.19
N GLU A 72 -7.02 -6.35 -4.14
CA GLU A 72 -7.92 -7.42 -3.71
C GLU A 72 -9.25 -6.90 -3.12
N GLY A 73 -9.29 -5.67 -2.62
CA GLY A 73 -10.43 -5.14 -1.86
C GLY A 73 -11.67 -4.74 -2.67
N PRO A 74 -11.58 -3.95 -3.75
CA PRO A 74 -12.72 -3.44 -4.51
C PRO A 74 -13.38 -4.54 -5.37
N PRO A 75 -14.58 -4.30 -5.94
CA PRO A 75 -15.12 -5.14 -7.01
C PRO A 75 -14.19 -5.23 -8.22
N ASN A 76 -14.23 -6.34 -8.96
CA ASN A 76 -13.29 -6.65 -10.05
C ASN A 76 -13.16 -5.53 -11.10
N GLY A 77 -14.24 -4.86 -11.49
CA GLY A 77 -14.20 -3.84 -12.54
C GLY A 77 -13.30 -2.63 -12.22
N SER A 78 -13.29 -2.16 -10.96
CA SER A 78 -12.48 -1.01 -10.53
C SER A 78 -11.05 -1.39 -10.08
N ALA A 79 -10.76 -2.68 -9.96
CA ALA A 79 -9.46 -3.14 -9.52
C ALA A 79 -8.42 -3.19 -10.67
N LYS A 80 -8.87 -3.43 -11.91
CA LYS A 80 -7.98 -3.70 -13.04
C LYS A 80 -7.09 -2.51 -13.47
N GLU A 81 -7.53 -1.28 -13.22
CA GLU A 81 -6.75 -0.07 -13.51
C GLU A 81 -5.77 0.29 -12.39
N TRP A 82 -5.97 -0.29 -11.20
CA TRP A 82 -5.22 0.07 -10.01
C TRP A 82 -3.71 -0.14 -10.13
N PRO A 83 -3.17 -1.25 -10.67
CA PRO A 83 -1.72 -1.43 -10.80
C PRO A 83 -1.06 -0.34 -11.66
N GLU A 84 -1.69 0.07 -12.76
CA GLU A 84 -1.19 1.16 -13.62
C GLU A 84 -1.25 2.50 -12.87
N GLN A 85 -2.32 2.77 -12.12
CA GLN A 85 -2.44 3.99 -11.30
C GLN A 85 -1.36 4.05 -10.22
N PHE A 86 -1.13 2.93 -9.50
CA PHE A 86 -0.11 2.85 -8.46
C PHE A 86 1.30 3.08 -9.03
N MET A 87 1.69 2.32 -10.05
CA MET A 87 3.02 2.46 -10.66
C MET A 87 3.18 3.81 -11.38
N GLY A 88 2.12 4.32 -11.98
CA GLY A 88 2.11 5.61 -12.66
C GLY A 88 2.29 6.82 -11.73
N ALA A 89 1.76 6.75 -10.51
CA ALA A 89 1.89 7.83 -9.51
C ALA A 89 3.33 8.00 -9.00
N ILE A 90 4.18 6.97 -9.12
CA ILE A 90 5.56 7.00 -8.63
C ILE A 90 6.46 7.67 -9.68
N ARG A 91 7.19 8.72 -9.28
CA ARG A 91 8.20 9.35 -10.14
C ARG A 91 9.51 8.56 -10.10
N PRO A 92 10.21 8.37 -11.23
CA PRO A 92 11.59 7.88 -11.21
C PRO A 92 12.46 8.76 -10.31
N GLY A 93 13.26 8.12 -9.46
CA GLY A 93 14.11 8.83 -8.50
C GLY A 93 13.41 9.31 -7.21
N ALA A 94 12.11 9.09 -7.04
CA ALA A 94 11.41 9.45 -5.80
C ALA A 94 11.93 8.66 -4.60
N ASP A 95 12.02 9.31 -3.44
CA ASP A 95 12.27 8.65 -2.15
C ASP A 95 10.94 8.27 -1.49
N LEU A 96 10.61 6.99 -1.56
CA LEU A 96 9.35 6.45 -1.04
C LEU A 96 9.40 6.08 0.46
N SER A 97 10.49 6.37 1.16
CA SER A 97 10.68 5.96 2.56
C SER A 97 9.61 6.47 3.52
N MET A 98 9.05 7.64 3.23
CA MET A 98 8.03 8.29 4.06
C MET A 98 6.58 8.03 3.61
N VAL A 99 6.36 7.36 2.50
CA VAL A 99 4.99 7.09 2.00
C VAL A 99 4.21 6.20 2.98
N TRP A 100 4.81 5.08 3.40
CA TRP A 100 4.15 4.17 4.35
C TRP A 100 3.86 4.81 5.70
N PRO A 101 4.80 5.45 6.41
CA PRO A 101 4.50 6.04 7.71
C PRO A 101 3.42 7.15 7.62
N ARG A 102 3.40 7.95 6.57
CA ARG A 102 2.36 8.96 6.33
C ARG A 102 0.99 8.32 6.05
N PHE A 103 0.95 7.28 5.22
CA PHE A 103 -0.27 6.53 4.96
C PHE A 103 -0.83 5.87 6.24
N ALA A 104 0.03 5.23 7.03
CA ALA A 104 -0.36 4.59 8.28
C ALA A 104 -0.85 5.63 9.31
N LEU A 105 -0.21 6.78 9.40
CA LEU A 105 -0.65 7.88 10.26
C LEU A 105 -2.07 8.32 9.87
N TRP A 106 -2.29 8.68 8.61
CA TRP A 106 -3.60 9.06 8.11
C TRP A 106 -4.66 7.98 8.38
N LEU A 107 -4.34 6.72 8.08
CA LEU A 107 -5.26 5.60 8.28
C LEU A 107 -5.70 5.48 9.74
N LEU A 108 -4.76 5.60 10.69
CA LEU A 108 -5.00 5.40 12.12
C LEU A 108 -5.65 6.62 12.79
N THR A 109 -5.39 7.84 12.31
CA THR A 109 -5.83 9.07 12.98
C THR A 109 -7.02 9.74 12.32
N GLU A 110 -7.24 9.52 11.03
CA GLU A 110 -8.30 10.18 10.26
C GLU A 110 -9.34 9.20 9.73
N GLU A 111 -8.92 8.16 9.03
CA GLU A 111 -9.84 7.26 8.33
C GLU A 111 -10.55 6.27 9.28
N LEU A 112 -9.80 5.48 10.06
CA LEU A 112 -10.38 4.43 10.91
C LEU A 112 -11.23 4.95 12.08
N PRO A 113 -10.90 6.06 12.74
CA PRO A 113 -11.71 6.57 13.85
C PRO A 113 -13.16 6.88 13.49
N GLN A 114 -13.45 7.14 12.21
CA GLN A 114 -14.81 7.39 11.70
C GLN A 114 -15.71 6.15 11.81
N PHE A 115 -15.13 4.95 11.75
CA PHE A 115 -15.86 3.68 11.75
C PHE A 115 -15.83 2.96 13.09
N VAL A 116 -15.02 3.43 14.03
CA VAL A 116 -14.82 2.78 15.33
C VAL A 116 -15.65 3.48 16.41
N LYS A 117 -16.57 2.74 17.04
CA LYS A 117 -17.39 3.24 18.16
C LYS A 117 -16.77 2.94 19.53
N LYS A 118 -16.04 1.83 19.66
CA LYS A 118 -15.51 1.35 20.93
C LYS A 118 -14.34 2.21 21.41
N LYS A 119 -14.44 2.79 22.63
CA LYS A 119 -13.41 3.67 23.20
C LYS A 119 -12.03 3.00 23.32
N THR A 120 -11.98 1.72 23.71
CA THR A 120 -10.71 0.96 23.80
C THR A 120 -10.03 0.81 22.45
N THR A 121 -10.79 0.61 21.36
CA THR A 121 -10.22 0.54 20.01
C THR A 121 -9.74 1.92 19.55
N LYS A 122 -10.46 3.00 19.87
CA LYS A 122 -9.98 4.37 19.56
C LYS A 122 -8.68 4.69 20.29
N ALA A 123 -8.56 4.30 21.57
CA ALA A 123 -7.32 4.46 22.32
C ALA A 123 -6.16 3.67 21.68
N ALA A 124 -6.42 2.43 21.24
CA ALA A 124 -5.43 1.62 20.53
C ALA A 124 -4.97 2.26 19.22
N LEU A 125 -5.91 2.81 18.41
CA LEU A 125 -5.57 3.55 17.19
C LEU A 125 -4.67 4.76 17.50
N SER A 126 -5.03 5.53 18.56
CA SER A 126 -4.28 6.72 18.98
C SER A 126 -2.86 6.38 19.43
N GLU A 127 -2.68 5.30 20.21
CA GLU A 127 -1.36 4.88 20.71
C GLU A 127 -0.43 4.45 19.57
N VAL A 128 -0.92 3.64 18.65
CA VAL A 128 -0.14 3.24 17.47
C VAL A 128 0.09 4.43 16.53
N GLY A 129 -0.93 5.27 16.35
CA GLY A 129 -0.84 6.50 15.55
C GLY A 129 0.21 7.48 16.07
N ALA A 130 0.42 7.55 17.38
CA ALA A 130 1.46 8.40 17.97
C ALA A 130 2.88 7.99 17.54
N LEU A 131 3.14 6.67 17.39
CA LEU A 131 4.45 6.19 16.89
C LEU A 131 4.67 6.59 15.43
N TYR A 132 3.63 6.48 14.59
CA TYR A 132 3.74 6.93 13.20
C TYR A 132 3.85 8.45 13.08
N ARG A 133 3.20 9.22 13.95
CA ARG A 133 3.36 10.68 14.00
C ARG A 133 4.80 11.06 14.30
N GLU A 134 5.39 10.47 15.35
CA GLU A 134 6.80 10.69 15.68
C GLU A 134 7.72 10.32 14.50
N TRP A 135 7.44 9.19 13.83
CA TRP A 135 8.21 8.81 12.65
C TRP A 135 8.10 9.87 11.53
N CYS A 136 6.89 10.37 11.27
CA CYS A 136 6.69 11.42 10.26
C CYS A 136 7.37 12.74 10.62
N GLU A 137 7.40 13.12 11.91
CA GLU A 137 8.00 14.36 12.39
C GLU A 137 9.53 14.30 12.41
N THR A 138 10.09 13.15 12.78
CA THR A 138 11.55 12.99 12.97
C THR A 138 12.26 12.34 11.77
N ALA A 139 11.52 11.82 10.80
CA ALA A 139 11.98 10.95 9.72
C ALA A 139 12.75 9.69 10.23
N LYS A 140 12.56 9.32 11.50
CA LYS A 140 13.21 8.16 12.13
C LYS A 140 12.17 7.17 12.60
N ASN A 141 12.34 5.91 12.20
CA ASN A 141 11.49 4.83 12.69
C ASN A 141 11.69 4.66 14.21
N PRO A 142 10.63 4.74 15.03
CA PRO A 142 10.70 4.46 16.46
C PRO A 142 11.35 3.11 16.77
N GLU A 143 12.03 3.03 17.90
CA GLU A 143 12.75 1.82 18.31
C GLU A 143 11.85 0.59 18.43
N ALA A 144 12.39 -0.58 18.12
CA ALA A 144 11.65 -1.84 18.04
C ALA A 144 10.89 -2.19 19.32
N HIS A 145 11.45 -1.90 20.49
CA HIS A 145 10.79 -2.16 21.78
C HIS A 145 9.49 -1.38 21.95
N ARG A 146 9.39 -0.17 21.40
CA ARG A 146 8.19 0.68 21.44
C ARG A 146 7.09 0.09 20.56
N TRP A 147 7.43 -0.43 19.38
CA TRP A 147 6.51 -1.17 18.53
C TRP A 147 6.04 -2.47 19.18
N MET A 148 6.92 -3.20 19.85
CA MET A 148 6.56 -4.42 20.61
C MET A 148 5.56 -4.12 21.73
N LYS A 149 5.75 -3.02 22.47
CA LYS A 149 4.81 -2.57 23.49
C LYS A 149 3.44 -2.26 22.88
N ALA A 150 3.40 -1.56 21.75
CA ALA A 150 2.17 -1.19 21.04
C ALA A 150 1.52 -2.36 20.28
N ARG A 151 2.19 -3.50 20.09
CA ARG A 151 1.74 -4.64 19.26
C ARG A 151 0.34 -5.14 19.60
N LYS A 152 0.00 -5.21 20.88
CA LYS A 152 -1.33 -5.64 21.35
C LYS A 152 -2.43 -4.70 20.84
N ASN A 153 -2.14 -3.40 20.84
CA ASN A 153 -3.03 -2.35 20.37
C ASN A 153 -3.04 -2.29 18.82
N ALA A 154 -1.90 -2.57 18.17
CA ALA A 154 -1.83 -2.68 16.71
C ALA A 154 -2.73 -3.81 16.18
N SER A 155 -2.87 -4.92 16.90
CA SER A 155 -3.78 -6.01 16.55
C SER A 155 -5.24 -5.57 16.55
N ALA A 156 -5.65 -4.78 17.55
CA ALA A 156 -6.99 -4.20 17.63
C ALA A 156 -7.23 -3.17 16.52
N ALA A 157 -6.23 -2.37 16.18
CA ALA A 157 -6.27 -1.42 15.07
C ALA A 157 -6.41 -2.14 13.72
N ALA A 158 -5.69 -3.22 13.50
CA ALA A 158 -5.79 -4.04 12.29
C ALA A 158 -7.18 -4.67 12.13
N ALA A 159 -7.79 -5.16 13.22
CA ALA A 159 -9.16 -5.67 13.21
C ALA A 159 -10.17 -4.56 12.87
N ALA A 160 -9.98 -3.35 13.37
CA ALA A 160 -10.80 -2.19 13.05
C ALA A 160 -10.65 -1.80 11.56
N ALA A 161 -9.43 -1.83 11.02
CA ALA A 161 -9.15 -1.59 9.60
C ALA A 161 -9.87 -2.60 8.71
N ALA A 162 -9.80 -3.90 9.05
CA ALA A 162 -10.49 -4.95 8.31
C ALA A 162 -12.02 -4.75 8.33
N ALA A 163 -12.59 -4.38 9.48
CA ALA A 163 -14.01 -4.08 9.62
C ALA A 163 -14.45 -2.83 8.84
N ALA A 164 -13.59 -1.81 8.75
CA ALA A 164 -13.83 -0.60 7.95
C ALA A 164 -13.74 -0.92 6.45
N ALA A 165 -12.73 -1.69 6.04
CA ALA A 165 -12.52 -2.11 4.66
C ALA A 165 -13.71 -2.93 4.11
N ALA A 166 -14.38 -3.72 4.95
CA ALA A 166 -15.59 -4.46 4.58
C ALA A 166 -16.81 -3.55 4.29
N ARG A 167 -16.74 -2.26 4.56
CA ARG A 167 -17.85 -1.31 4.42
C ARG A 167 -17.81 -0.50 3.12
N GLY A 168 -17.65 -1.13 1.99
CA GLY A 168 -17.84 -0.48 0.67
C GLY A 168 -16.62 0.35 0.22
N LYS A 169 -16.76 1.67 0.08
CA LYS A 169 -15.78 2.56 -0.59
C LYS A 169 -14.43 2.78 0.14
N ALA A 170 -14.11 2.02 1.21
CA ALA A 170 -12.87 2.21 1.97
C ALA A 170 -11.62 2.01 1.10
N TYR A 171 -11.60 0.97 0.27
CA TYR A 171 -10.47 0.72 -0.62
C TYR A 171 -10.25 1.80 -1.68
N GLN A 172 -11.32 2.44 -2.15
CA GLN A 172 -11.21 3.60 -3.06
C GLN A 172 -10.54 4.79 -2.36
N ARG A 173 -10.87 5.05 -1.08
CA ARG A 173 -10.21 6.09 -0.29
C ARG A 173 -8.74 5.74 0.02
N PHE A 174 -8.46 4.47 0.30
CA PHE A 174 -7.08 4.00 0.49
C PHE A 174 -6.24 4.17 -0.78
N ALA A 175 -6.79 3.82 -1.94
CA ALA A 175 -6.14 4.02 -3.23
C ALA A 175 -5.87 5.51 -3.49
N ALA A 176 -6.88 6.36 -3.34
CA ALA A 176 -6.74 7.80 -3.55
C ALA A 176 -5.68 8.43 -2.64
N LYS A 177 -5.69 8.08 -1.34
CA LYS A 177 -4.68 8.59 -0.40
C LYS A 177 -3.28 8.06 -0.69
N LEU A 178 -3.15 6.82 -1.13
CA LEU A 178 -1.85 6.27 -1.49
C LEU A 178 -1.29 6.96 -2.74
N VAL A 179 -2.10 7.18 -3.77
CA VAL A 179 -1.71 7.94 -4.97
C VAL A 179 -1.23 9.35 -4.59
N GLU A 180 -2.01 10.10 -3.81
CA GLU A 180 -1.62 11.43 -3.30
C GLU A 180 -0.22 11.43 -2.66
N LEU A 181 0.05 10.44 -1.81
CA LEU A 181 1.34 10.35 -1.09
C LEU A 181 2.50 9.91 -1.99
N LEU A 182 2.23 9.10 -3.02
CA LEU A 182 3.22 8.68 -4.01
C LEU A 182 3.61 9.84 -4.94
N GLU A 183 2.64 10.63 -5.37
CA GLU A 183 2.85 11.81 -6.23
C GLU A 183 3.61 12.93 -5.48
N ALA A 184 3.42 13.03 -4.16
CA ALA A 184 4.09 14.00 -3.31
C ALA A 184 5.51 13.58 -2.88
N ALA A 185 5.93 12.36 -3.16
CA ALA A 185 7.26 11.85 -2.82
C ALA A 185 8.29 12.22 -3.91
#